data_79369d572d01f2c7ca68ae441c9384fb
#
_entry.id   79369d572d01f2c7ca68ae441c9384fb
#
_cell.length_a   1.000
_cell.length_b   1.000
_cell.length_c   1.000
_cell.angle_alpha   90.00
_cell.angle_beta   90.00
_cell.angle_gamma   90.00
#
_symmetry.space_group_name_H-M   'P 1'
#
loop_
_entity.id
_entity.type
_entity.pdbx_description
1 polymer ?
#
loop_
_entity_poly.entity_id
_entity_poly.type
_entity_poly.pdbx_seq_one_letter_code
_entity_poly.pdbx_strand_id
1 'polypeptide(L)'
;MKQCIRNVVTVLENDPKFKGAIRYNMMTDRNDIVKGLGWYRESPALTDSDIDHIMLYLEEHYSLTTEKKIKSAINVVAMENKYHPIREKLGSLVWDGKERIKDVLHHFLGADQNNYVYEAMKVLLLGAISRVYRPGTKFEYMLILVGGQGAGKSTFFRFLAMNDSWFTDDLKKLDDENVFRKMQGHLIIELSEMIATASARSIEDIKSFISRQSDIYKVPYETQPKDRPRQCVFGGTSNAMDTLPLDRTGNRRFMPVMVYPDRAECHILENEELGLSTLFQTNFFRLFFRYCTGV
;
A
#
# COMPACT_ATOMS: atom_id res chain seq x y z
N MET A 1 -6.71 -28.65 30.23
CA MET A 1 -6.64 -29.14 28.81
C MET A 1 -5.20 -29.63 28.50
N LYS A 2 -4.98 -30.60 27.57
CA LYS A 2 -3.60 -31.05 27.24
C LYS A 2 -2.80 -29.93 26.57
N GLN A 3 -1.56 -29.71 27.00
CA GLN A 3 -0.64 -28.70 26.46
C GLN A 3 -0.14 -29.11 25.05
N CYS A 4 -0.93 -28.83 24.02
CA CYS A 4 -0.54 -29.12 22.62
C CYS A 4 -1.06 -28.02 21.68
N ILE A 5 -0.39 -27.82 20.53
CA ILE A 5 -0.75 -26.81 19.54
C ILE A 5 -2.20 -26.96 19.08
N ARG A 6 -2.66 -28.17 18.81
CA ARG A 6 -4.05 -28.45 18.38
C ARG A 6 -5.09 -27.87 19.33
N ASN A 7 -4.93 -28.05 20.64
CA ASN A 7 -5.88 -27.55 21.63
C ASN A 7 -5.88 -26.01 21.67
N VAL A 8 -4.72 -25.36 21.54
CA VAL A 8 -4.64 -23.90 21.44
C VAL A 8 -5.33 -23.42 20.16
N VAL A 9 -5.06 -24.02 18.99
CA VAL A 9 -5.74 -23.71 17.72
C VAL A 9 -7.26 -23.83 17.90
N THR A 10 -7.73 -24.96 18.45
CA THR A 10 -9.18 -25.18 18.69
C THR A 10 -9.80 -24.07 19.53
N VAL A 11 -9.11 -23.59 20.58
CA VAL A 11 -9.59 -22.47 21.40
C VAL A 11 -9.62 -21.19 20.59
N LEU A 12 -8.52 -20.83 19.90
CA LEU A 12 -8.44 -19.58 19.14
C LEU A 12 -9.48 -19.50 18.00
N GLU A 13 -9.90 -20.63 17.44
CA GLU A 13 -10.89 -20.70 16.35
C GLU A 13 -12.33 -20.69 16.85
N ASN A 14 -12.61 -21.17 18.08
CA ASN A 14 -13.97 -21.39 18.55
C ASN A 14 -14.38 -20.48 19.71
N ASP A 15 -13.44 -20.01 20.53
CA ASP A 15 -13.73 -19.09 21.61
C ASP A 15 -14.27 -17.76 21.05
N PRO A 16 -15.43 -17.26 21.51
CA PRO A 16 -16.06 -16.04 21.01
C PRO A 16 -15.13 -14.80 21.04
N LYS A 17 -14.18 -14.75 21.98
CA LYS A 17 -13.20 -13.67 22.09
C LYS A 17 -12.23 -13.66 20.90
N PHE A 18 -11.70 -14.83 20.53
CA PHE A 18 -10.64 -14.94 19.52
C PHE A 18 -11.13 -15.29 18.13
N LYS A 19 -12.31 -15.88 18.02
CA LYS A 19 -12.86 -16.32 16.73
C LYS A 19 -12.87 -15.21 15.69
N GLY A 20 -12.08 -15.41 14.61
CA GLY A 20 -11.91 -14.46 13.51
C GLY A 20 -11.10 -13.20 13.87
N ALA A 21 -10.48 -13.15 15.06
CA ALA A 21 -9.68 -12.00 15.47
C ALA A 21 -8.26 -12.00 14.91
N ILE A 22 -7.64 -13.17 14.81
CA ILE A 22 -6.25 -13.33 14.40
C ILE A 22 -6.20 -13.68 12.92
N ARG A 23 -5.56 -12.80 12.12
CA ARG A 23 -5.49 -12.95 10.66
C ARG A 23 -4.08 -12.62 10.15
N TYR A 24 -3.66 -13.25 9.07
CA TYR A 24 -2.40 -12.93 8.41
C TYR A 24 -2.62 -11.87 7.34
N ASN A 25 -1.95 -10.73 7.49
CA ASN A 25 -2.00 -9.62 6.55
C ASN A 25 -1.04 -9.85 5.38
N MET A 26 -1.59 -10.11 4.19
CA MET A 26 -0.82 -10.39 2.97
C MET A 26 -0.07 -9.17 2.42
N MET A 27 -0.42 -7.95 2.85
CA MET A 27 0.23 -6.72 2.42
C MET A 27 1.48 -6.41 3.26
N THR A 28 1.37 -6.60 4.58
CA THR A 28 2.47 -6.33 5.53
C THR A 28 3.32 -7.55 5.85
N ASP A 29 2.91 -8.75 5.41
CA ASP A 29 3.55 -10.03 5.72
C ASP A 29 3.65 -10.27 7.25
N ARG A 30 2.58 -9.92 8.00
CA ARG A 30 2.51 -10.00 9.47
C ARG A 30 1.18 -10.57 9.93
N ASN A 31 1.16 -11.05 11.17
CA ASN A 31 -0.09 -11.38 11.84
C ASN A 31 -0.72 -10.10 12.40
N ASP A 32 -2.02 -9.95 12.21
CA ASP A 32 -2.82 -8.85 12.73
C ASP A 32 -3.91 -9.38 13.64
N ILE A 33 -4.35 -8.53 14.58
CA ILE A 33 -5.59 -8.68 15.32
C ILE A 33 -6.59 -7.67 14.76
N VAL A 34 -7.61 -8.16 14.06
CA VAL A 34 -8.60 -7.35 13.34
C VAL A 34 -9.89 -7.10 14.12
N LYS A 35 -9.99 -7.61 15.35
CA LYS A 35 -11.15 -7.49 16.25
C LYS A 35 -10.72 -7.00 17.62
N GLY A 36 -11.54 -6.19 18.29
CA GLY A 36 -11.29 -5.79 19.69
C GLY A 36 -11.28 -6.99 20.63
N LEU A 37 -10.21 -7.13 21.41
CA LEU A 37 -10.02 -8.23 22.37
C LEU A 37 -10.17 -7.79 23.84
N GLY A 38 -10.55 -6.53 24.08
CA GLY A 38 -10.79 -6.01 25.43
C GLY A 38 -9.58 -5.37 26.12
N TRP A 39 -8.47 -5.15 25.38
CA TRP A 39 -7.34 -4.33 25.82
C TRP A 39 -6.97 -3.28 24.77
N TYR A 40 -6.26 -2.24 25.20
CA TYR A 40 -5.85 -1.14 24.33
C TYR A 40 -4.79 -1.59 23.33
N ARG A 41 -4.91 -1.13 22.08
CA ARG A 41 -3.98 -1.43 20.97
C ARG A 41 -3.84 -0.20 20.08
N GLU A 42 -2.61 0.14 19.70
CA GLU A 42 -2.31 1.29 18.83
C GLU A 42 -2.46 0.95 17.34
N SER A 43 -2.25 -0.30 16.95
CA SER A 43 -2.29 -0.74 15.56
C SER A 43 -2.86 -2.15 15.42
N PRO A 44 -3.26 -2.58 14.21
CA PRO A 44 -3.68 -3.95 13.97
C PRO A 44 -2.58 -5.00 14.13
N ALA A 45 -1.30 -4.63 13.96
CA ALA A 45 -0.20 -5.58 14.02
C ALA A 45 -0.11 -6.28 15.38
N LEU A 46 0.03 -7.61 15.36
CA LEU A 46 0.22 -8.41 16.57
C LEU A 46 1.54 -8.02 17.26
N THR A 47 1.48 -7.67 18.54
CA THR A 47 2.62 -7.29 19.37
C THR A 47 2.92 -8.35 20.42
N ASP A 48 4.10 -8.26 21.07
CA ASP A 48 4.42 -9.14 22.20
C ASP A 48 3.43 -8.95 23.36
N SER A 49 2.98 -7.72 23.64
CA SER A 49 1.95 -7.44 24.64
C SER A 49 0.62 -8.15 24.32
N ASP A 50 0.24 -8.22 23.05
CA ASP A 50 -0.96 -8.98 22.63
C ASP A 50 -0.79 -10.47 22.92
N ILE A 51 0.41 -11.00 22.68
CA ILE A 51 0.71 -12.42 22.98
C ILE A 51 0.60 -12.69 24.46
N ASP A 52 1.11 -11.80 25.31
CA ASP A 52 1.02 -11.92 26.78
C ASP A 52 -0.44 -11.89 27.26
N HIS A 53 -1.26 -11.00 26.74
CA HIS A 53 -2.71 -10.98 27.03
C HIS A 53 -3.45 -12.23 26.56
N ILE A 54 -3.09 -12.75 25.39
CA ILE A 54 -3.63 -14.02 24.89
C ILE A 54 -3.20 -15.18 25.81
N MET A 55 -1.93 -15.20 26.22
CA MET A 55 -1.42 -16.23 27.14
C MET A 55 -2.13 -16.19 28.48
N LEU A 56 -2.29 -15.01 29.09
CA LEU A 56 -3.02 -14.84 30.35
C LEU A 56 -4.44 -15.40 30.24
N TYR A 57 -5.16 -15.03 29.21
CA TYR A 57 -6.53 -15.53 29.00
C TYR A 57 -6.57 -17.06 28.84
N LEU A 58 -5.64 -17.63 28.06
CA LEU A 58 -5.56 -19.07 27.82
C LEU A 58 -5.18 -19.85 29.08
N GLU A 59 -4.35 -19.27 29.94
CA GLU A 59 -4.01 -19.84 31.26
C GLU A 59 -5.23 -19.87 32.19
N GLU A 60 -5.90 -18.73 32.36
CA GLU A 60 -7.05 -18.58 33.26
C GLU A 60 -8.22 -19.48 32.87
N HIS A 61 -8.57 -19.57 31.60
CA HIS A 61 -9.79 -20.23 31.14
C HIS A 61 -9.59 -21.68 30.68
N TYR A 62 -8.38 -22.01 30.23
CA TYR A 62 -8.10 -23.31 29.57
C TYR A 62 -6.92 -24.07 30.18
N SER A 63 -6.19 -23.46 31.12
CA SER A 63 -4.94 -24.00 31.72
C SER A 63 -3.87 -24.27 30.60
N LEU A 64 -3.81 -23.46 29.57
CA LEU A 64 -2.82 -23.53 28.48
C LEU A 64 -1.71 -22.50 28.73
N THR A 65 -0.50 -22.94 29.08
CA THR A 65 0.60 -22.09 29.58
C THR A 65 1.87 -22.14 28.75
N THR A 66 1.95 -23.05 27.74
CA THR A 66 3.18 -23.25 26.98
C THR A 66 3.34 -22.21 25.88
N GLU A 67 4.12 -21.14 26.13
CA GLU A 67 4.34 -19.99 25.24
C GLU A 67 4.68 -20.39 23.79
N LYS A 68 5.68 -21.26 23.60
CA LYS A 68 6.09 -21.73 22.27
C LYS A 68 4.94 -22.36 21.46
N LYS A 69 4.06 -23.12 22.13
CA LYS A 69 2.90 -23.75 21.49
C LYS A 69 1.82 -22.74 21.18
N ILE A 70 1.65 -21.72 22.04
CA ILE A 70 0.70 -20.64 21.84
C ILE A 70 1.14 -19.79 20.64
N LYS A 71 2.40 -19.35 20.57
CA LYS A 71 2.95 -18.62 19.43
C LYS A 71 2.81 -19.41 18.11
N SER A 72 3.10 -20.73 18.14
CA SER A 72 2.91 -21.58 16.96
C SER A 72 1.43 -21.68 16.55
N ALA A 73 0.50 -21.81 17.48
CA ALA A 73 -0.93 -21.86 17.20
C ALA A 73 -1.46 -20.54 16.64
N ILE A 74 -1.03 -19.39 17.19
CA ILE A 74 -1.35 -18.06 16.64
C ILE A 74 -0.93 -17.97 15.18
N ASN A 75 0.29 -18.41 14.83
CA ASN A 75 0.75 -18.40 13.45
C ASN A 75 -0.07 -19.32 12.54
N VAL A 76 -0.45 -20.52 13.02
CA VAL A 76 -1.31 -21.44 12.26
C VAL A 76 -2.66 -20.80 11.98
N VAL A 77 -3.35 -20.29 13.02
CA VAL A 77 -4.66 -19.66 12.88
C VAL A 77 -4.58 -18.43 11.96
N ALA A 78 -3.56 -17.59 12.11
CA ALA A 78 -3.36 -16.44 11.24
C ALA A 78 -3.22 -16.85 9.77
N MET A 79 -2.38 -17.87 9.48
CA MET A 79 -2.12 -18.34 8.13
C MET A 79 -3.33 -19.01 7.47
N GLU A 80 -4.21 -19.62 8.24
CA GLU A 80 -5.49 -20.16 7.76
C GLU A 80 -6.52 -19.05 7.48
N ASN A 81 -6.39 -17.90 8.15
CA ASN A 81 -7.26 -16.74 8.04
C ASN A 81 -6.56 -15.55 7.35
N LYS A 82 -6.01 -15.77 6.16
CA LYS A 82 -5.34 -14.71 5.39
C LYS A 82 -6.33 -13.65 4.92
N TYR A 83 -5.87 -12.40 4.89
CA TYR A 83 -6.61 -11.31 4.30
C TYR A 83 -5.68 -10.31 3.60
N HIS A 84 -6.24 -9.51 2.73
CA HIS A 84 -5.52 -8.43 2.05
C HIS A 84 -6.32 -7.14 2.26
N PRO A 85 -5.85 -6.19 3.09
CA PRO A 85 -6.66 -5.04 3.49
C PRO A 85 -7.14 -4.20 2.31
N ILE A 86 -6.28 -3.99 1.30
CA ILE A 86 -6.64 -3.23 0.10
C ILE A 86 -7.68 -3.98 -0.74
N ARG A 87 -7.58 -5.30 -0.90
CA ARG A 87 -8.60 -6.08 -1.65
C ARG A 87 -9.96 -6.05 -0.95
N GLU A 88 -9.97 -6.17 0.39
CA GLU A 88 -11.20 -6.05 1.16
C GLU A 88 -11.81 -4.65 1.02
N LYS A 89 -10.98 -3.59 1.11
CA LYS A 89 -11.42 -2.22 0.88
C LYS A 89 -11.98 -2.04 -0.52
N LEU A 90 -11.24 -2.43 -1.56
CA LEU A 90 -11.70 -2.31 -2.96
C LEU A 90 -12.96 -3.13 -3.22
N GLY A 91 -13.06 -4.34 -2.65
CA GLY A 91 -14.25 -5.20 -2.79
C GLY A 91 -15.49 -4.69 -2.08
N SER A 92 -15.35 -3.78 -1.10
CA SER A 92 -16.49 -3.14 -0.41
C SER A 92 -17.03 -1.91 -1.13
N LEU A 93 -16.36 -1.45 -2.20
CA LEU A 93 -16.76 -0.25 -2.92
C LEU A 93 -17.87 -0.53 -3.92
N VAL A 94 -18.81 0.40 -4.04
CA VAL A 94 -19.88 0.38 -5.04
C VAL A 94 -19.70 1.57 -5.97
N TRP A 95 -19.67 1.33 -7.28
CA TRP A 95 -19.57 2.41 -8.26
C TRP A 95 -20.89 3.18 -8.38
N ASP A 96 -20.81 4.51 -8.26
CA ASP A 96 -21.96 5.42 -8.38
C ASP A 96 -22.28 5.87 -9.82
N GLY A 97 -21.60 5.32 -10.81
CA GLY A 97 -21.82 5.64 -12.24
C GLY A 97 -21.04 6.85 -12.76
N LYS A 98 -20.29 7.60 -11.92
CA LYS A 98 -19.60 8.82 -12.34
C LYS A 98 -18.15 8.54 -12.74
N GLU A 99 -17.72 9.09 -13.88
CA GLU A 99 -16.32 9.07 -14.32
C GLU A 99 -15.55 10.25 -13.74
N ARG A 100 -14.63 9.97 -12.79
CA ARG A 100 -13.84 11.01 -12.14
C ARG A 100 -12.35 11.02 -12.52
N ILE A 101 -11.84 9.90 -13.05
CA ILE A 101 -10.40 9.76 -13.40
C ILE A 101 -9.99 10.81 -14.41
N LYS A 102 -10.90 11.16 -15.33
CA LYS A 102 -10.63 12.10 -16.42
C LYS A 102 -10.25 13.49 -15.88
N ASP A 103 -10.89 13.91 -14.81
CA ASP A 103 -10.81 15.27 -14.31
C ASP A 103 -10.07 15.39 -12.96
N VAL A 104 -9.73 14.29 -12.32
CA VAL A 104 -9.21 14.26 -10.96
C VAL A 104 -7.93 15.09 -10.75
N LEU A 105 -6.98 15.03 -11.70
CA LEU A 105 -5.75 15.80 -11.61
C LEU A 105 -5.99 17.30 -11.90
N HIS A 106 -6.96 17.63 -12.75
CA HIS A 106 -7.38 19.02 -12.93
C HIS A 106 -8.10 19.54 -11.70
N HIS A 107 -9.09 18.81 -11.24
CA HIS A 107 -9.94 19.18 -10.11
C HIS A 107 -9.13 19.55 -8.85
N PHE A 108 -8.14 18.73 -8.47
CA PHE A 108 -7.37 18.93 -7.24
C PHE A 108 -6.03 19.62 -7.40
N LEU A 109 -5.43 19.56 -8.58
CA LEU A 109 -4.07 20.03 -8.82
C LEU A 109 -3.97 21.01 -10.00
N GLY A 110 -5.08 21.31 -10.68
CA GLY A 110 -5.12 22.21 -11.82
C GLY A 110 -4.34 21.73 -13.05
N ALA A 111 -4.11 20.42 -13.20
CA ALA A 111 -3.44 19.88 -14.38
C ALA A 111 -4.26 20.12 -15.65
N ASP A 112 -3.61 20.07 -16.81
CA ASP A 112 -4.29 20.24 -18.10
C ASP A 112 -5.32 19.12 -18.34
N GLN A 113 -6.51 19.48 -18.84
CA GLN A 113 -7.54 18.52 -19.24
C GLN A 113 -7.29 17.99 -20.66
N ASN A 114 -6.39 17.02 -20.79
CA ASN A 114 -6.08 16.40 -22.04
C ASN A 114 -5.97 14.87 -21.94
N ASN A 115 -5.93 14.19 -23.08
CA ASN A 115 -5.90 12.73 -23.13
C ASN A 115 -4.63 12.14 -22.48
N TYR A 116 -3.49 12.83 -22.56
CA TYR A 116 -2.25 12.36 -21.95
C TYR A 116 -2.37 12.30 -20.41
N VAL A 117 -2.87 13.36 -19.77
CA VAL A 117 -3.06 13.44 -18.33
C VAL A 117 -4.04 12.35 -17.84
N TYR A 118 -5.13 12.17 -18.58
CA TYR A 118 -6.10 11.10 -18.30
C TYR A 118 -5.47 9.70 -18.38
N GLU A 119 -4.75 9.40 -19.47
CA GLU A 119 -4.14 8.07 -19.65
C GLU A 119 -3.00 7.83 -18.65
N ALA A 120 -2.21 8.86 -18.30
CA ALA A 120 -1.16 8.75 -17.29
C ALA A 120 -1.74 8.38 -15.91
N MET A 121 -2.82 9.04 -15.50
CA MET A 121 -3.52 8.72 -14.26
C MET A 121 -4.15 7.31 -14.27
N LYS A 122 -4.80 6.96 -15.35
CA LYS A 122 -5.39 5.64 -15.56
C LYS A 122 -4.36 4.52 -15.52
N VAL A 123 -3.20 4.69 -16.16
CA VAL A 123 -2.09 3.73 -16.13
C VAL A 123 -1.59 3.50 -14.71
N LEU A 124 -1.39 4.56 -13.92
CA LEU A 124 -0.99 4.44 -12.51
C LEU A 124 -2.00 3.60 -11.71
N LEU A 125 -3.29 3.91 -11.84
CA LEU A 125 -4.36 3.20 -11.12
C LEU A 125 -4.45 1.73 -11.53
N LEU A 126 -4.38 1.43 -12.83
CA LEU A 126 -4.39 0.06 -13.33
C LEU A 126 -3.17 -0.72 -12.85
N GLY A 127 -2.00 -0.10 -12.79
CA GLY A 127 -0.78 -0.68 -12.22
C GLY A 127 -0.95 -1.03 -10.74
N ALA A 128 -1.51 -0.13 -9.94
CA ALA A 128 -1.78 -0.33 -8.53
C ALA A 128 -2.74 -1.51 -8.32
N ILE A 129 -3.88 -1.52 -9.02
CA ILE A 129 -4.87 -2.61 -8.98
C ILE A 129 -4.22 -3.94 -9.39
N SER A 130 -3.49 -3.95 -10.51
CA SER A 130 -2.86 -5.16 -11.03
C SER A 130 -1.90 -5.77 -10.00
N ARG A 131 -1.09 -4.95 -9.34
CA ARG A 131 -0.13 -5.41 -8.33
C ARG A 131 -0.79 -5.85 -7.02
N VAL A 132 -1.92 -5.26 -6.65
CA VAL A 132 -2.72 -5.71 -5.50
C VAL A 132 -3.34 -7.09 -5.75
N TYR A 133 -3.93 -7.32 -6.93
CA TYR A 133 -4.61 -8.58 -7.22
C TYR A 133 -3.70 -9.68 -7.76
N ARG A 134 -2.63 -9.29 -8.45
CA ARG A 134 -1.59 -10.17 -9.00
C ARG A 134 -0.21 -9.63 -8.59
N PRO A 135 0.22 -9.87 -7.33
CA PRO A 135 1.52 -9.43 -6.85
C PRO A 135 2.64 -9.85 -7.80
N GLY A 136 3.59 -8.96 -8.04
CA GLY A 136 4.68 -9.20 -8.98
C GLY A 136 4.35 -8.93 -10.45
N THR A 137 3.13 -8.48 -10.78
CA THR A 137 2.82 -8.02 -12.15
C THR A 137 3.85 -6.98 -12.62
N LYS A 138 4.37 -7.17 -13.84
CA LYS A 138 5.29 -6.21 -14.44
C LYS A 138 4.60 -4.87 -14.62
N PHE A 139 5.10 -3.86 -13.92
CA PHE A 139 4.66 -2.49 -14.00
C PHE A 139 5.86 -1.57 -13.80
N GLU A 140 6.20 -0.77 -14.80
CA GLU A 140 7.43 0.01 -14.84
C GLU A 140 7.19 1.51 -15.09
N TYR A 141 5.94 1.96 -14.95
CA TYR A 141 5.56 3.35 -15.16
C TYR A 141 5.47 4.10 -13.83
N MET A 142 5.80 5.37 -13.85
CA MET A 142 5.73 6.28 -12.72
C MET A 142 5.12 7.61 -13.12
N LEU A 143 4.01 7.99 -12.51
CA LEU A 143 3.43 9.33 -12.63
C LEU A 143 4.32 10.31 -11.86
N ILE A 144 4.72 11.41 -12.49
CA ILE A 144 5.50 12.47 -11.86
C ILE A 144 4.68 13.76 -11.90
N LEU A 145 4.32 14.26 -10.73
CA LEU A 145 3.64 15.55 -10.60
C LEU A 145 4.68 16.67 -10.51
N VAL A 146 4.60 17.61 -11.44
CA VAL A 146 5.57 18.70 -11.58
C VAL A 146 4.90 20.04 -11.36
N GLY A 147 5.42 20.83 -10.42
CA GLY A 147 4.85 22.17 -10.09
C GLY A 147 5.45 22.73 -8.82
N GLY A 148 5.14 23.97 -8.50
CA GLY A 148 5.70 24.69 -7.37
C GLY A 148 5.58 23.96 -6.02
N GLN A 149 6.37 24.41 -5.05
CA GLN A 149 6.25 23.94 -3.67
C GLN A 149 4.87 24.32 -3.11
N GLY A 150 4.29 23.46 -2.29
CA GLY A 150 2.94 23.69 -1.72
C GLY A 150 1.78 23.35 -2.66
N ALA A 151 2.04 22.85 -3.88
CA ALA A 151 1.00 22.49 -4.85
C ALA A 151 0.15 21.23 -4.49
N GLY A 152 0.33 20.64 -3.31
CA GLY A 152 -0.44 19.47 -2.88
C GLY A 152 -0.05 18.14 -3.51
N LYS A 153 1.10 18.05 -4.21
CA LYS A 153 1.54 16.86 -4.96
C LYS A 153 1.65 15.60 -4.09
N SER A 154 2.38 15.67 -2.98
CA SER A 154 2.56 14.56 -2.04
C SER A 154 1.26 14.20 -1.33
N THR A 155 0.46 15.22 -0.98
CA THR A 155 -0.88 15.02 -0.40
C THR A 155 -1.78 14.25 -1.36
N PHE A 156 -1.71 14.55 -2.66
CA PHE A 156 -2.46 13.80 -3.68
C PHE A 156 -2.09 12.32 -3.70
N PHE A 157 -0.81 11.96 -3.67
CA PHE A 157 -0.38 10.56 -3.61
C PHE A 157 -0.79 9.87 -2.30
N ARG A 158 -0.73 10.59 -1.17
CA ARG A 158 -1.19 10.08 0.13
C ARG A 158 -2.68 9.75 0.09
N PHE A 159 -3.50 10.65 -0.42
CA PHE A 159 -4.94 10.39 -0.57
C PHE A 159 -5.23 9.26 -1.56
N LEU A 160 -4.45 9.18 -2.65
CA LEU A 160 -4.58 8.10 -3.63
C LEU A 160 -4.32 6.72 -3.02
N ALA A 161 -3.54 6.62 -1.96
CA ALA A 161 -3.33 5.39 -1.21
C ALA A 161 -4.55 4.94 -0.39
N MET A 162 -5.58 5.78 -0.21
CA MET A 162 -6.83 5.51 0.53
C MET A 162 -6.68 5.33 2.05
N ASN A 163 -5.48 5.19 2.54
CA ASN A 163 -5.14 5.07 3.97
C ASN A 163 -3.69 5.51 4.16
N ASP A 164 -3.42 6.30 5.18
CA ASP A 164 -2.08 6.83 5.46
C ASP A 164 -1.05 5.71 5.64
N SER A 165 -1.43 4.59 6.25
CA SER A 165 -0.55 3.45 6.41
C SER A 165 -0.18 2.72 5.11
N TRP A 166 -0.83 3.04 3.99
CA TRP A 166 -0.56 2.48 2.66
C TRP A 166 0.25 3.43 1.77
N PHE A 167 0.67 4.57 2.32
CA PHE A 167 1.51 5.57 1.67
C PHE A 167 2.85 5.71 2.40
N THR A 168 3.92 5.94 1.65
CA THR A 168 5.20 6.39 2.20
C THR A 168 5.96 7.29 1.23
N ASP A 169 6.64 8.29 1.77
CA ASP A 169 7.59 9.18 1.10
C ASP A 169 9.02 9.04 1.70
N ASP A 170 9.23 8.07 2.59
CA ASP A 170 10.51 7.85 3.29
C ASP A 170 11.53 7.02 2.48
N LEU A 171 11.43 7.00 1.16
CA LEU A 171 12.43 6.37 0.31
C LEU A 171 13.41 7.41 -0.24
N LYS A 172 14.44 7.75 0.54
CA LYS A 172 15.45 8.75 0.16
C LYS A 172 16.62 8.18 -0.65
N LYS A 173 16.88 6.87 -0.53
CA LYS A 173 17.95 6.16 -1.25
C LYS A 173 17.51 4.77 -1.65
N LEU A 174 17.87 4.32 -2.86
CA LEU A 174 17.50 2.99 -3.38
C LEU A 174 18.50 1.89 -3.00
N ASP A 175 19.68 2.25 -2.52
CA ASP A 175 20.75 1.38 -2.06
C ASP A 175 20.77 1.17 -0.53
N ASP A 176 19.77 1.72 0.18
CA ASP A 176 19.58 1.47 1.62
C ASP A 176 19.24 -0.02 1.85
N GLU A 177 19.94 -0.68 2.75
CA GLU A 177 19.68 -2.07 3.15
C GLU A 177 18.24 -2.29 3.64
N ASN A 178 17.61 -1.24 4.14
CA ASN A 178 16.23 -1.26 4.63
C ASN A 178 15.18 -0.85 3.58
N VAL A 179 15.57 -0.56 2.34
CA VAL A 179 14.66 -0.06 1.31
C VAL A 179 13.42 -0.94 1.15
N PHE A 180 13.61 -2.26 1.12
CA PHE A 180 12.49 -3.21 0.95
C PHE A 180 11.57 -3.28 2.17
N ARG A 181 12.11 -3.09 3.37
CA ARG A 181 11.32 -3.02 4.61
C ARG A 181 10.47 -1.75 4.66
N LYS A 182 11.00 -0.62 4.16
CA LYS A 182 10.28 0.64 4.05
C LYS A 182 9.18 0.59 2.98
N MET A 183 9.31 -0.28 1.99
CA MET A 183 8.29 -0.50 0.96
C MET A 183 7.15 -1.42 1.42
N GLN A 184 7.42 -2.28 2.40
CA GLN A 184 6.48 -3.31 2.83
C GLN A 184 5.23 -2.69 3.46
N GLY A 185 4.05 -3.11 3.01
CA GLY A 185 2.78 -2.62 3.53
C GLY A 185 2.25 -1.36 2.84
N HIS A 186 2.98 -0.80 1.85
CA HIS A 186 2.56 0.41 1.16
C HIS A 186 2.05 0.11 -0.27
N LEU A 187 1.00 0.79 -0.67
CA LEU A 187 0.42 0.74 -2.02
C LEU A 187 1.08 1.76 -2.94
N ILE A 188 1.27 2.98 -2.44
CA ILE A 188 1.88 4.09 -3.16
C ILE A 188 3.12 4.54 -2.43
N ILE A 189 4.22 4.62 -3.16
CA ILE A 189 5.53 5.03 -2.66
C ILE A 189 5.97 6.25 -3.46
N GLU A 190 6.17 7.37 -2.78
CA GLU A 190 6.64 8.60 -3.39
C GLU A 190 8.17 8.67 -3.43
N LEU A 191 8.71 8.99 -4.59
CA LEU A 191 10.13 9.24 -4.83
C LEU A 191 10.35 10.73 -5.13
N SER A 192 10.29 11.60 -4.11
CA SER A 192 10.29 13.06 -4.30
C SER A 192 11.68 13.63 -4.57
N GLU A 193 12.62 13.48 -3.65
CA GLU A 193 13.93 14.12 -3.74
C GLU A 193 14.87 13.44 -4.75
N MET A 194 14.70 12.13 -4.96
CA MET A 194 15.57 11.37 -5.85
C MET A 194 15.42 11.75 -7.31
N ILE A 195 14.23 12.15 -7.73
CA ILE A 195 13.96 12.57 -9.11
C ILE A 195 14.54 13.97 -9.36
N ALA A 196 14.38 14.87 -8.40
CA ALA A 196 14.83 16.25 -8.51
C ALA A 196 16.37 16.40 -8.54
N THR A 197 17.11 15.42 -7.98
CA THR A 197 18.58 15.45 -7.87
C THR A 197 19.27 14.38 -8.70
N ALA A 198 18.53 13.64 -9.51
CA ALA A 198 19.04 12.47 -10.20
C ALA A 198 20.05 12.82 -11.33
N SER A 199 21.25 12.28 -11.24
CA SER A 199 22.20 12.19 -12.36
C SER A 199 21.71 11.17 -13.41
N ALA A 200 22.27 11.17 -14.63
CA ALA A 200 21.95 10.18 -15.65
C ALA A 200 22.12 8.72 -15.18
N ARG A 201 23.11 8.44 -14.32
CA ARG A 201 23.31 7.12 -13.73
C ARG A 201 22.20 6.79 -12.72
N SER A 202 21.86 7.73 -11.85
CA SER A 202 20.78 7.55 -10.87
C SER A 202 19.43 7.28 -11.52
N ILE A 203 19.19 7.80 -12.74
CA ILE A 203 17.96 7.55 -13.50
C ILE A 203 17.87 6.09 -13.94
N GLU A 204 18.97 5.52 -14.44
CA GLU A 204 18.98 4.11 -14.83
C GLU A 204 18.77 3.20 -13.59
N ASP A 205 19.32 3.59 -12.44
CA ASP A 205 19.07 2.89 -11.17
C ASP A 205 17.59 2.99 -10.75
N ILE A 206 16.97 4.16 -10.86
CA ILE A 206 15.53 4.34 -10.60
C ILE A 206 14.71 3.49 -11.58
N LYS A 207 15.00 3.52 -12.88
CA LYS A 207 14.29 2.72 -13.89
C LYS A 207 14.42 1.22 -13.62
N SER A 208 15.63 0.77 -13.28
CA SER A 208 15.88 -0.61 -12.89
C SER A 208 15.07 -0.98 -11.65
N PHE A 209 15.09 -0.10 -10.64
CA PHE A 209 14.39 -0.32 -9.38
C PHE A 209 12.87 -0.41 -9.55
N ILE A 210 12.23 0.55 -10.24
CA ILE A 210 10.76 0.53 -10.43
C ILE A 210 10.28 -0.65 -11.26
N SER A 211 11.15 -1.18 -12.15
CA SER A 211 10.82 -2.30 -13.05
C SER A 211 10.84 -3.67 -12.37
N ARG A 212 11.37 -3.79 -11.16
CA ARG A 212 11.43 -5.08 -10.45
C ARG A 212 10.03 -5.58 -10.15
N GLN A 213 9.87 -6.89 -10.30
CA GLN A 213 8.61 -7.59 -10.03
C GLN A 213 8.57 -8.17 -8.62
N SER A 214 9.73 -8.51 -8.07
CA SER A 214 9.88 -9.11 -6.76
C SER A 214 11.17 -8.63 -6.11
N ASP A 215 11.18 -8.66 -4.77
CA ASP A 215 12.34 -8.35 -3.95
C ASP A 215 12.63 -9.52 -3.01
N ILE A 216 13.90 -9.90 -2.88
CA ILE A 216 14.32 -10.99 -2.00
C ILE A 216 15.01 -10.36 -0.80
N TYR A 217 14.40 -10.50 0.37
CA TYR A 217 14.98 -10.03 1.62
C TYR A 217 14.51 -10.83 2.81
N LYS A 218 15.26 -10.70 3.91
CA LYS A 218 14.97 -11.34 5.18
C LYS A 218 14.45 -10.31 6.17
N VAL A 219 13.30 -10.57 6.77
CA VAL A 219 12.79 -9.76 7.89
C VAL A 219 13.46 -10.27 9.19
N PRO A 220 13.69 -9.41 10.19
CA PRO A 220 14.15 -9.86 11.50
C PRO A 220 13.29 -11.01 12.03
N TYR A 221 13.95 -12.01 12.59
CA TYR A 221 13.37 -13.25 13.12
C TYR A 221 12.90 -14.31 12.09
N GLU A 222 12.93 -14.03 10.79
CA GLU A 222 12.81 -15.09 9.77
C GLU A 222 14.13 -15.88 9.67
N THR A 223 14.02 -17.19 9.50
CA THR A 223 15.21 -18.07 9.34
C THR A 223 15.77 -18.01 7.93
N GLN A 224 14.93 -17.80 6.92
CA GLN A 224 15.27 -17.78 5.50
C GLN A 224 14.83 -16.50 4.82
N PRO A 225 15.57 -15.97 3.82
CA PRO A 225 15.07 -14.92 2.93
C PRO A 225 13.86 -15.45 2.17
N LYS A 226 12.91 -14.57 1.92
CA LYS A 226 11.67 -14.89 1.19
C LYS A 226 11.54 -13.99 -0.01
N ASP A 227 11.10 -14.56 -1.11
CA ASP A 227 10.71 -13.82 -2.31
C ASP A 227 9.37 -13.13 -2.06
N ARG A 228 9.36 -11.81 -2.25
CA ARG A 228 8.19 -10.94 -1.99
C ARG A 228 7.80 -10.22 -3.26
N PRO A 229 6.81 -10.75 -3.98
CA PRO A 229 6.27 -10.07 -5.17
C PRO A 229 5.73 -8.68 -4.81
N ARG A 230 6.12 -7.67 -5.60
CA ARG A 230 5.73 -6.27 -5.34
C ARG A 230 4.23 -6.06 -5.47
N GLN A 231 3.68 -5.33 -4.51
CA GLN A 231 2.28 -4.95 -4.42
C GLN A 231 2.08 -3.42 -4.50
N CYS A 232 3.17 -2.66 -4.63
CA CYS A 232 3.18 -1.21 -4.67
C CYS A 232 3.41 -0.65 -6.08
N VAL A 233 3.04 0.62 -6.26
CA VAL A 233 3.42 1.45 -7.41
C VAL A 233 4.17 2.69 -6.93
N PHE A 234 4.91 3.33 -7.85
CA PHE A 234 5.72 4.50 -7.54
C PHE A 234 5.10 5.75 -8.14
N GLY A 235 5.06 6.82 -7.35
CA GLY A 235 4.80 8.18 -7.78
C GLY A 235 6.05 9.04 -7.60
N GLY A 236 6.14 10.14 -8.34
CA GLY A 236 7.24 11.08 -8.20
C GLY A 236 6.74 12.51 -8.10
N THR A 237 7.48 13.35 -7.43
CA THR A 237 7.23 14.79 -7.39
C THR A 237 8.49 15.56 -7.78
N SER A 238 8.30 16.67 -8.50
CA SER A 238 9.36 17.60 -8.86
C SER A 238 8.85 19.05 -8.78
N ASN A 239 9.75 19.98 -8.55
CA ASN A 239 9.37 21.39 -8.52
C ASN A 239 9.45 22.07 -9.90
N ALA A 240 10.20 21.51 -10.85
CA ALA A 240 10.34 22.04 -12.18
C ALA A 240 10.57 20.94 -13.23
N MET A 241 10.18 21.20 -14.49
CA MET A 241 10.35 20.24 -15.61
C MET A 241 11.80 20.05 -16.01
N ASP A 242 12.60 21.09 -15.95
CA ASP A 242 14.03 21.08 -16.32
C ASP A 242 14.89 20.29 -15.32
N THR A 243 14.37 20.04 -14.12
CA THR A 243 15.01 19.13 -13.15
C THR A 243 14.70 17.67 -13.41
N LEU A 244 13.75 17.37 -14.31
CA LEU A 244 13.49 16.00 -14.72
C LEU A 244 14.60 15.51 -15.64
N PRO A 245 15.17 14.36 -15.31
CA PRO A 245 16.24 13.81 -16.10
C PRO A 245 15.71 13.39 -17.48
N LEU A 246 16.14 14.10 -18.52
CA LEU A 246 15.89 13.74 -19.89
C LEU A 246 16.81 12.56 -20.28
N ASP A 247 16.21 11.39 -20.43
CA ASP A 247 16.92 10.21 -20.91
C ASP A 247 17.12 10.29 -22.44
N ARG A 248 18.34 10.02 -22.91
CA ARG A 248 18.68 9.94 -24.36
C ARG A 248 17.96 8.77 -25.06
N THR A 249 17.48 7.77 -24.31
CA THR A 249 16.81 6.56 -24.83
C THR A 249 15.27 6.66 -24.80
N GLY A 250 14.71 7.79 -24.35
CA GLY A 250 13.28 8.04 -24.25
C GLY A 250 12.70 7.76 -22.86
N ASN A 251 12.00 8.75 -22.30
CA ASN A 251 11.43 8.71 -20.95
C ASN A 251 10.11 7.92 -20.85
N ARG A 252 9.95 6.83 -21.60
CA ARG A 252 8.68 6.09 -21.68
C ARG A 252 8.13 5.57 -20.32
N ARG A 253 9.00 5.48 -19.29
CA ARG A 253 8.61 5.02 -17.95
C ARG A 253 8.13 6.14 -17.05
N PHE A 254 8.56 7.37 -17.31
CA PHE A 254 8.19 8.55 -16.57
C PHE A 254 7.07 9.30 -17.25
N MET A 255 6.00 9.54 -16.54
CA MET A 255 4.82 10.24 -17.05
C MET A 255 4.68 11.59 -16.32
N PRO A 256 5.40 12.64 -16.77
CA PRO A 256 5.33 13.94 -16.12
C PRO A 256 3.99 14.64 -16.42
N VAL A 257 3.38 15.17 -15.39
CA VAL A 257 2.15 15.98 -15.47
C VAL A 257 2.38 17.29 -14.74
N MET A 258 2.22 18.41 -15.45
CA MET A 258 2.29 19.74 -14.87
C MET A 258 1.05 20.01 -14.02
N VAL A 259 1.27 20.60 -12.84
CA VAL A 259 0.20 20.99 -11.91
C VAL A 259 0.27 22.49 -11.60
N TYR A 260 -0.89 23.12 -11.59
CA TYR A 260 -1.06 24.56 -11.43
C TYR A 260 -2.13 24.83 -10.37
N PRO A 261 -1.76 24.96 -9.08
CA PRO A 261 -2.73 25.09 -7.98
C PRO A 261 -3.78 26.18 -8.21
N ASP A 262 -3.39 27.28 -8.86
CA ASP A 262 -4.30 28.40 -9.16
C ASP A 262 -5.42 28.04 -10.15
N ARG A 263 -5.31 26.92 -10.85
CA ARG A 263 -6.33 26.40 -11.78
C ARG A 263 -7.15 25.27 -11.18
N ALA A 264 -6.83 24.82 -9.97
CA ALA A 264 -7.57 23.74 -9.32
C ALA A 264 -8.98 24.24 -8.95
N GLU A 265 -9.99 23.43 -9.22
CA GLU A 265 -11.38 23.72 -8.85
C GLU A 265 -11.56 23.63 -7.32
N CYS A 266 -10.79 22.76 -6.69
CA CYS A 266 -10.82 22.51 -5.26
C CYS A 266 -9.41 22.16 -4.78
N HIS A 267 -8.78 23.07 -4.03
CA HIS A 267 -7.42 22.83 -3.58
C HIS A 267 -7.37 21.65 -2.60
N ILE A 268 -6.49 20.67 -2.88
CA ILE A 268 -6.44 19.40 -2.14
C ILE A 268 -6.20 19.58 -0.64
N LEU A 269 -5.53 20.65 -0.22
CA LEU A 269 -5.25 20.95 1.19
C LEU A 269 -6.45 21.57 1.93
N GLU A 270 -7.49 22.03 1.21
CA GLU A 270 -8.68 22.67 1.79
C GLU A 270 -9.82 21.67 2.05
N ASN A 271 -9.72 20.44 1.55
CA ASN A 271 -10.79 19.46 1.58
C ASN A 271 -10.39 18.10 2.20
N GLU A 272 -9.76 18.13 3.34
CA GLU A 272 -9.48 16.90 4.11
C GLU A 272 -10.77 16.11 4.48
N GLU A 273 -11.92 16.80 4.63
CA GLU A 273 -13.20 16.18 5.02
C GLU A 273 -14.06 15.68 3.86
N LEU A 274 -13.95 16.24 2.66
CA LEU A 274 -14.79 15.86 1.50
C LEU A 274 -14.30 14.61 0.77
N GLY A 275 -13.69 13.72 1.52
CA GLY A 275 -13.58 12.33 1.14
C GLY A 275 -13.06 12.07 -0.27
N LEU A 276 -11.80 12.46 -0.58
CA LEU A 276 -11.06 11.85 -1.68
C LEU A 276 -11.18 10.34 -1.65
N SER A 277 -11.35 9.74 -0.46
CA SER A 277 -11.70 8.34 -0.29
C SER A 277 -12.95 7.96 -1.10
N THR A 278 -13.99 8.79 -1.13
CA THR A 278 -15.22 8.53 -1.91
C THR A 278 -15.00 8.74 -3.41
N LEU A 279 -14.21 9.74 -3.81
CA LEU A 279 -13.87 10.01 -5.21
C LEU A 279 -13.01 8.89 -5.82
N PHE A 280 -12.03 8.39 -5.08
CA PHE A 280 -11.16 7.31 -5.53
C PHE A 280 -11.82 5.94 -5.40
N GLN A 281 -12.63 5.73 -4.36
CA GLN A 281 -13.35 4.50 -4.13
C GLN A 281 -14.16 4.07 -5.34
N THR A 282 -14.93 4.98 -5.91
CA THR A 282 -15.85 4.66 -7.02
C THR A 282 -15.14 4.42 -8.37
N ASN A 283 -14.03 5.10 -8.65
CA ASN A 283 -13.31 4.95 -9.92
C ASN A 283 -12.33 3.76 -9.96
N PHE A 284 -11.70 3.44 -8.83
CA PHE A 284 -10.92 2.21 -8.70
C PHE A 284 -11.76 0.98 -9.04
N PHE A 285 -13.02 0.96 -8.59
CA PHE A 285 -13.93 -0.16 -8.82
C PHE A 285 -14.25 -0.38 -10.32
N ARG A 286 -14.48 0.68 -11.09
CA ARG A 286 -14.76 0.56 -12.54
C ARG A 286 -13.56 -0.01 -13.30
N LEU A 287 -12.38 0.50 -13.05
CA LEU A 287 -11.15 -0.02 -13.66
C LEU A 287 -10.88 -1.46 -13.24
N PHE A 288 -11.11 -1.77 -11.98
CA PHE A 288 -11.00 -3.12 -11.45
C PHE A 288 -12.01 -4.08 -12.10
N PHE A 289 -13.27 -3.70 -12.16
CA PHE A 289 -14.33 -4.55 -12.75
C PHE A 289 -14.05 -4.84 -14.22
N ARG A 290 -13.70 -3.83 -15.03
CA ARG A 290 -13.28 -4.02 -16.43
C ARG A 290 -12.02 -4.89 -16.55
N TYR A 291 -11.06 -4.72 -15.65
CA TYR A 291 -9.83 -5.52 -15.67
C TYR A 291 -10.08 -6.99 -15.29
N CYS A 292 -10.98 -7.25 -14.35
CA CYS A 292 -11.30 -8.61 -13.89
C CYS A 292 -12.32 -9.34 -14.75
N THR A 293 -13.28 -8.62 -15.36
CA THR A 293 -14.38 -9.21 -16.14
C THR A 293 -14.16 -9.21 -17.64
N GLY A 294 -13.16 -8.48 -18.14
CA GLY A 294 -12.86 -8.38 -19.57
C GLY A 294 -13.94 -7.64 -20.40
N VAL A 295 -14.86 -6.91 -19.72
CA VAL A 295 -15.95 -6.14 -20.35
C VAL A 295 -15.68 -4.65 -20.28
#